data_b9fcca0f7a0aa05ba486a053a1374d86
#
_entry.id   b9fcca0f7a0aa05ba486a053a1374d86
#
_cell.length_a   1.000
_cell.length_b   1.000
_cell.length_c   1.000
_cell.angle_alpha   90.00
_cell.angle_beta   90.00
_cell.angle_gamma   90.00
#
_symmetry.space_group_name_H-M   'P 1'
#
loop_
_entity.id
_entity.type
_entity.pdbx_description
1 polymer ?
#
loop_
_entity_poly.entity_id
_entity_poly.type
_entity_poly.pdbx_seq_one_letter_code
_entity_poly.pdbx_strand_id
1 'polypeptide(L)'
;MSEQDWRKSVVYQIYPKSFNDTTGNGEGDLRGIIEKLDYLQFLGVDYIWLTPIYESPMNDNGYDISDYLTINERFGTLEDFKILVKEAHQRDIKVMMDIVINHTSTEHQWFKEAIQSKDSPYRDYYFFRHSEDGPPTNWESKFGGNAWQYDEKSDEY
;
A
#
# COMPACT_ATOMS: atom_id res chain seq x y z
N MET A 1 -9.13 -30.33 8.86
CA MET A 1 -8.09 -29.52 8.21
C MET A 1 -6.87 -29.57 9.12
N SER A 2 -5.75 -30.15 8.68
CA SER A 2 -4.51 -30.09 9.44
C SER A 2 -4.10 -28.61 9.54
N GLU A 3 -3.87 -28.10 10.76
CA GLU A 3 -3.28 -26.78 10.95
C GLU A 3 -1.96 -26.74 10.19
N GLN A 4 -1.93 -26.00 9.09
CA GLN A 4 -0.69 -25.79 8.35
C GLN A 4 0.25 -24.98 9.24
N ASP A 5 1.40 -25.57 9.60
CA ASP A 5 2.40 -24.87 10.40
C ASP A 5 3.02 -23.74 9.53
N TRP A 6 2.53 -22.52 9.72
CA TRP A 6 2.97 -21.34 8.96
C TRP A 6 4.50 -21.13 9.00
N ARG A 7 5.18 -21.63 10.04
CA ARG A 7 6.66 -21.53 10.17
C ARG A 7 7.41 -22.35 9.13
N LYS A 8 6.72 -23.26 8.45
CA LYS A 8 7.27 -24.11 7.37
C LYS A 8 6.88 -23.60 5.99
N SER A 9 6.10 -22.51 5.93
CA SER A 9 5.60 -21.97 4.67
C SER A 9 6.63 -21.07 4.01
N VAL A 10 6.70 -21.15 2.68
CA VAL A 10 7.50 -20.27 1.83
C VAL A 10 6.64 -19.08 1.41
N VAL A 11 7.05 -17.88 1.81
CA VAL A 11 6.41 -16.62 1.40
C VAL A 11 7.28 -15.94 0.35
N TYR A 12 6.72 -15.68 -0.81
CA TYR A 12 7.40 -14.96 -1.90
C TYR A 12 6.82 -13.54 -2.02
N GLN A 13 7.64 -12.54 -1.73
CA GLN A 13 7.22 -11.15 -1.88
C GLN A 13 7.23 -10.74 -3.35
N ILE A 14 6.14 -10.15 -3.80
CA ILE A 14 5.99 -9.58 -5.13
C ILE A 14 5.84 -8.07 -5.03
N TYR A 15 6.72 -7.37 -5.72
CA TYR A 15 6.60 -5.96 -6.01
C TYR A 15 5.92 -5.83 -7.40
N PRO A 16 4.59 -5.60 -7.49
CA PRO A 16 3.87 -5.70 -8.75
C PRO A 16 4.50 -4.85 -9.85
N LYS A 17 4.87 -3.61 -9.52
CA LYS A 17 5.47 -2.64 -10.44
C LYS A 17 6.67 -3.17 -11.24
N SER A 18 7.46 -4.08 -10.67
CA SER A 18 8.70 -4.57 -11.27
C SER A 18 8.72 -6.07 -11.55
N PHE A 19 7.59 -6.77 -11.41
CA PHE A 19 7.56 -8.23 -11.50
C PHE A 19 7.41 -8.77 -12.92
N ASN A 20 6.30 -8.43 -13.59
CA ASN A 20 6.06 -8.83 -14.99
C ASN A 20 5.07 -7.86 -15.63
N ASP A 21 5.48 -7.24 -16.74
CA ASP A 21 4.72 -6.27 -17.51
C ASP A 21 4.00 -6.96 -18.67
N THR A 22 2.66 -6.94 -18.70
CA THR A 22 1.86 -7.53 -19.78
C THR A 22 1.41 -6.50 -20.82
N THR A 23 1.57 -5.22 -20.52
CA THR A 23 1.10 -4.11 -21.39
C THR A 23 2.21 -3.49 -22.23
N GLY A 24 3.47 -3.73 -21.88
CA GLY A 24 4.64 -3.14 -22.54
C GLY A 24 4.89 -1.69 -22.18
N ASN A 25 4.31 -1.22 -21.07
CA ASN A 25 4.48 0.17 -20.59
C ASN A 25 5.69 0.38 -19.69
N GLY A 26 6.42 -0.69 -19.34
CA GLY A 26 7.59 -0.68 -18.48
C GLY A 26 7.27 -0.88 -17.00
N GLU A 27 6.01 -1.06 -16.64
CA GLU A 27 5.56 -1.37 -15.27
C GLU A 27 4.82 -2.71 -15.24
N GLY A 28 5.11 -3.52 -14.23
CA GLY A 28 4.43 -4.79 -14.01
C GLY A 28 3.01 -4.58 -13.49
N ASP A 29 2.18 -5.60 -13.67
CA ASP A 29 0.75 -5.55 -13.38
C ASP A 29 0.23 -6.86 -12.78
N LEU A 30 -1.04 -6.87 -12.35
CA LEU A 30 -1.69 -8.05 -11.74
C LEU A 30 -1.80 -9.21 -12.72
N ARG A 31 -2.00 -8.94 -14.01
CA ARG A 31 -2.04 -9.98 -15.04
C ARG A 31 -0.68 -10.63 -15.23
N GLY A 32 0.38 -9.84 -15.12
CA GLY A 32 1.75 -10.35 -15.12
C GLY A 32 2.02 -11.32 -13.96
N ILE A 33 1.45 -11.06 -12.80
CA ILE A 33 1.53 -12.01 -11.68
C ILE A 33 0.77 -13.30 -12.01
N ILE A 34 -0.44 -13.18 -12.57
CA ILE A 34 -1.24 -14.34 -12.98
C ILE A 34 -0.47 -15.23 -13.96
N GLU A 35 0.18 -14.65 -14.97
CA GLU A 35 0.99 -15.38 -15.95
C GLU A 35 2.18 -16.13 -15.33
N LYS A 36 2.65 -15.71 -14.16
CA LYS A 36 3.80 -16.31 -13.45
C LYS A 36 3.41 -17.27 -12.32
N LEU A 37 2.12 -17.52 -12.09
CA LEU A 37 1.68 -18.40 -11.01
C LEU A 37 2.19 -19.83 -11.15
N ASP A 38 2.29 -20.38 -12.37
CA ASP A 38 2.85 -21.71 -12.59
C ASP A 38 4.33 -21.78 -12.22
N TYR A 39 5.08 -20.71 -12.50
CA TYR A 39 6.49 -20.59 -12.08
C TYR A 39 6.60 -20.53 -10.54
N LEU A 40 5.74 -19.75 -9.87
CA LEU A 40 5.72 -19.66 -8.42
C LEU A 40 5.34 -20.99 -7.76
N GLN A 41 4.39 -21.72 -8.35
CA GLN A 41 4.03 -23.08 -7.92
C GLN A 41 5.22 -24.05 -8.08
N PHE A 42 5.92 -24.00 -9.21
CA PHE A 42 7.13 -24.81 -9.46
C PHE A 42 8.22 -24.52 -8.42
N LEU A 43 8.36 -23.28 -7.95
CA LEU A 43 9.30 -22.91 -6.89
C LEU A 43 8.88 -23.41 -5.50
N GLY A 44 7.66 -23.94 -5.34
CA GLY A 44 7.16 -24.40 -4.05
C GLY A 44 6.72 -23.27 -3.13
N VAL A 45 6.20 -22.15 -3.70
CA VAL A 45 5.70 -21.01 -2.94
C VAL A 45 4.34 -21.35 -2.34
N ASP A 46 4.16 -21.15 -1.04
CA ASP A 46 2.88 -21.33 -0.34
C ASP A 46 2.06 -20.04 -0.29
N TYR A 47 2.74 -18.90 -0.20
CA TYR A 47 2.12 -17.57 -0.13
C TYR A 47 2.82 -16.61 -1.05
N ILE A 48 2.04 -15.82 -1.80
CA ILE A 48 2.53 -14.60 -2.41
C ILE A 48 2.15 -13.41 -1.53
N TRP A 49 3.11 -12.56 -1.21
CA TRP A 49 2.91 -11.30 -0.51
C TRP A 49 3.01 -10.14 -1.49
N LEU A 50 1.89 -9.50 -1.77
CA LEU A 50 1.84 -8.33 -2.64
C LEU A 50 2.17 -7.08 -1.84
N THR A 51 3.15 -6.28 -2.28
CA THR A 51 3.30 -4.91 -1.81
C THR A 51 2.06 -4.10 -2.22
N PRO A 52 1.81 -2.91 -1.62
CA PRO A 52 0.52 -2.24 -1.77
C PRO A 52 0.12 -2.04 -3.24
N ILE A 53 -1.11 -2.40 -3.57
CA ILE A 53 -1.74 -2.24 -4.89
C ILE A 53 -2.95 -1.31 -4.85
N TYR A 54 -3.19 -0.67 -3.69
CA TYR A 54 -4.28 0.27 -3.49
C TYR A 54 -4.06 1.57 -4.26
N GLU A 55 -5.12 2.38 -4.39
CA GLU A 55 -4.98 3.71 -4.99
C GLU A 55 -3.99 4.57 -4.22
N SER A 56 -3.05 5.15 -4.95
CA SER A 56 -1.91 5.89 -4.40
C SER A 56 -1.36 6.87 -5.45
N PRO A 57 -0.92 8.08 -5.07
CA PRO A 57 -0.17 8.95 -5.95
C PRO A 57 1.26 8.44 -6.26
N MET A 58 1.66 7.32 -5.64
CA MET A 58 2.94 6.63 -5.87
C MET A 58 4.19 7.42 -5.48
N ASN A 59 4.06 8.39 -4.58
CA ASN A 59 5.20 9.16 -4.05
C ASN A 59 6.12 8.28 -3.18
N ASP A 60 5.54 7.26 -2.53
CA ASP A 60 6.25 6.25 -1.76
C ASP A 60 5.97 4.82 -2.30
N ASN A 61 5.96 4.69 -3.64
CA ASN A 61 5.81 3.41 -4.34
C ASN A 61 4.59 2.58 -3.90
N GLY A 62 3.48 3.24 -3.56
CA GLY A 62 2.23 2.62 -3.15
C GLY A 62 2.02 2.56 -1.64
N TYR A 63 3.03 2.85 -0.82
CA TYR A 63 2.87 2.92 0.63
C TYR A 63 2.20 4.23 1.11
N ASP A 64 1.98 5.18 0.22
CA ASP A 64 1.23 6.41 0.41
C ASP A 64 -0.21 6.24 -0.13
N ILE A 65 -1.04 5.50 0.60
CA ILE A 65 -2.38 5.10 0.15
C ILE A 65 -3.35 6.28 0.23
N SER A 66 -4.04 6.56 -0.88
CA SER A 66 -5.09 7.59 -0.98
C SER A 66 -6.50 7.01 -0.93
N ASP A 67 -6.69 5.72 -1.25
CA ASP A 67 -7.94 4.99 -1.09
C ASP A 67 -7.67 3.50 -0.88
N TYR A 68 -8.13 2.95 0.25
CA TYR A 68 -7.95 1.53 0.60
C TYR A 68 -8.95 0.59 -0.10
N LEU A 69 -9.96 1.14 -0.76
CA LEU A 69 -11.06 0.35 -1.35
C LEU A 69 -10.90 0.16 -2.86
N THR A 70 -9.94 0.85 -3.47
CA THR A 70 -9.72 0.87 -4.92
C THR A 70 -8.34 0.32 -5.26
N ILE A 71 -8.26 -0.47 -6.32
CA ILE A 71 -6.99 -0.91 -6.90
C ILE A 71 -6.45 0.22 -7.78
N ASN A 72 -5.15 0.52 -7.65
CA ASN A 72 -4.50 1.50 -8.50
C ASN A 72 -4.52 1.02 -9.97
N GLU A 73 -5.00 1.88 -10.86
CA GLU A 73 -5.18 1.56 -12.28
C GLU A 73 -3.89 1.11 -12.99
N ARG A 74 -2.73 1.51 -12.49
CA ARG A 74 -1.42 1.07 -13.00
C ARG A 74 -1.25 -0.44 -12.91
N PHE A 75 -1.81 -1.05 -11.88
CA PHE A 75 -1.66 -2.50 -11.63
C PHE A 75 -2.81 -3.31 -12.23
N GLY A 76 -3.92 -2.68 -12.56
CA GLY A 76 -5.10 -3.33 -13.11
C GLY A 76 -6.37 -2.95 -12.36
N THR A 77 -7.34 -3.85 -12.39
CA THR A 77 -8.68 -3.64 -11.84
C THR A 77 -8.95 -4.55 -10.64
N LEU A 78 -10.02 -4.27 -9.90
CA LEU A 78 -10.51 -5.17 -8.86
C LEU A 78 -10.87 -6.56 -9.43
N GLU A 79 -11.31 -6.63 -10.69
CA GLU A 79 -11.60 -7.91 -11.34
C GLU A 79 -10.31 -8.70 -11.63
N ASP A 80 -9.24 -8.03 -12.08
CA ASP A 80 -7.93 -8.67 -12.24
C ASP A 80 -7.41 -9.22 -10.91
N PHE A 81 -7.62 -8.49 -9.81
CA PHE A 81 -7.26 -8.97 -8.48
C PHE A 81 -8.08 -10.21 -8.06
N LYS A 82 -9.39 -10.23 -8.31
CA LYS A 82 -10.23 -11.41 -8.03
C LYS A 82 -9.78 -12.62 -8.85
N ILE A 83 -9.42 -12.41 -10.12
CA ILE A 83 -8.86 -13.47 -10.99
C ILE A 83 -7.54 -13.97 -10.40
N LEU A 84 -6.64 -13.08 -10.01
CA LEU A 84 -5.37 -13.45 -9.37
C LEU A 84 -5.59 -14.34 -8.14
N VAL A 85 -6.48 -13.93 -7.24
CA VAL A 85 -6.79 -14.71 -6.02
C VAL A 85 -7.34 -16.09 -6.38
N LYS A 86 -8.26 -16.16 -7.33
CA LYS A 86 -8.85 -17.42 -7.80
C LYS A 86 -7.79 -18.37 -8.40
N GLU A 87 -6.96 -17.84 -9.30
CA GLU A 87 -5.93 -18.62 -9.99
C GLU A 87 -4.79 -19.05 -9.05
N ALA A 88 -4.43 -18.21 -8.07
CA ALA A 88 -3.47 -18.58 -7.02
C ALA A 88 -4.03 -19.73 -6.16
N HIS A 89 -5.29 -19.65 -5.73
CA HIS A 89 -5.92 -20.68 -4.91
C HIS A 89 -6.05 -22.02 -5.64
N GLN A 90 -6.26 -22.04 -6.96
CA GLN A 90 -6.27 -23.28 -7.75
C GLN A 90 -4.91 -24.00 -7.75
N ARG A 91 -3.84 -23.27 -7.43
CA ARG A 91 -2.46 -23.75 -7.33
C ARG A 91 -1.98 -23.97 -5.90
N ASP A 92 -2.91 -23.94 -4.94
CA ASP A 92 -2.64 -24.00 -3.49
C ASP A 92 -1.76 -22.84 -2.98
N ILE A 93 -1.64 -21.75 -3.75
CA ILE A 93 -0.93 -20.52 -3.36
C ILE A 93 -1.93 -19.56 -2.71
N LYS A 94 -1.62 -19.11 -1.50
CA LYS A 94 -2.41 -18.11 -0.77
C LYS A 94 -1.91 -16.69 -1.08
N VAL A 95 -2.82 -15.72 -1.05
CA VAL A 95 -2.49 -14.32 -1.29
C VAL A 95 -2.47 -13.56 0.04
N MET A 96 -1.35 -12.92 0.32
CA MET A 96 -1.15 -12.02 1.45
C MET A 96 -1.08 -10.59 0.92
N MET A 97 -1.93 -9.72 1.47
CA MET A 97 -1.95 -8.30 1.13
C MET A 97 -1.14 -7.51 2.15
N ASP A 98 -0.36 -6.56 1.66
CA ASP A 98 0.26 -5.57 2.54
C ASP A 98 -0.81 -4.61 3.07
N ILE A 99 -0.87 -4.42 4.38
CA ILE A 99 -1.80 -3.50 5.01
C ILE A 99 -1.06 -2.33 5.66
N VAL A 100 -1.12 -1.17 5.03
CA VAL A 100 -0.47 0.05 5.50
C VAL A 100 -1.44 0.83 6.38
N ILE A 101 -1.47 0.53 7.68
CA ILE A 101 -2.37 1.18 8.66
C ILE A 101 -1.64 2.15 9.59
N ASN A 102 -0.36 2.42 9.31
CA ASN A 102 0.45 3.35 10.12
C ASN A 102 0.24 4.82 9.72
N HIS A 103 -0.05 5.08 8.47
CA HIS A 103 -0.23 6.40 7.89
C HIS A 103 -1.09 6.32 6.62
N THR A 104 -1.50 7.47 6.10
CA THR A 104 -2.13 7.62 4.79
C THR A 104 -1.31 8.55 3.90
N SER A 105 -1.64 8.59 2.62
CA SER A 105 -1.25 9.69 1.75
C SER A 105 -1.87 11.01 2.20
N THR A 106 -1.22 12.13 1.91
CA THR A 106 -1.84 13.47 2.00
C THR A 106 -3.01 13.64 1.02
N GLU A 107 -3.07 12.78 0.00
CA GLU A 107 -4.18 12.74 -0.96
C GLU A 107 -5.40 11.95 -0.45
N HIS A 108 -5.29 11.25 0.69
CA HIS A 108 -6.41 10.52 1.27
C HIS A 108 -7.51 11.47 1.73
N GLN A 109 -8.77 11.10 1.47
CA GLN A 109 -9.93 11.94 1.83
C GLN A 109 -9.96 12.30 3.32
N TRP A 110 -9.62 11.37 4.21
CA TRP A 110 -9.54 11.63 5.64
C TRP A 110 -8.57 12.76 5.99
N PHE A 111 -7.38 12.75 5.36
CA PHE A 111 -6.40 13.81 5.61
C PHE A 111 -6.87 15.15 5.03
N LYS A 112 -7.40 15.16 3.80
CA LYS A 112 -7.95 16.38 3.17
C LYS A 112 -9.02 17.04 4.01
N GLU A 113 -9.91 16.25 4.62
CA GLU A 113 -10.94 16.77 5.52
C GLU A 113 -10.38 17.19 6.88
N ALA A 114 -9.42 16.44 7.42
CA ALA A 114 -8.77 16.74 8.69
C ALA A 114 -8.05 18.09 8.70
N ILE A 115 -7.39 18.47 7.58
CA ILE A 115 -6.70 19.78 7.49
C ILE A 115 -7.63 20.94 7.19
N GLN A 116 -8.86 20.68 6.69
CA GLN A 116 -9.82 21.75 6.36
C GLN A 116 -10.55 22.31 7.58
N SER A 117 -10.74 21.49 8.61
CA SER A 117 -11.50 21.90 9.80
C SER A 117 -11.00 21.18 11.05
N LYS A 118 -10.86 21.95 12.14
CA LYS A 118 -10.55 21.40 13.47
C LYS A 118 -11.73 20.57 14.03
N ASP A 119 -12.93 20.74 13.50
CA ASP A 119 -14.16 20.00 13.86
C ASP A 119 -14.38 18.76 12.95
N SER A 120 -13.44 18.45 12.05
CA SER A 120 -13.55 17.27 11.18
C SER A 120 -13.59 15.98 12.01
N PRO A 121 -14.46 15.00 11.68
CA PRO A 121 -14.49 13.70 12.34
C PRO A 121 -13.17 12.92 12.16
N TYR A 122 -12.33 13.31 11.20
CA TYR A 122 -11.03 12.70 10.94
C TYR A 122 -9.87 13.45 11.59
N ARG A 123 -10.15 14.54 12.34
CA ARG A 123 -9.10 15.36 12.95
C ARG A 123 -8.19 14.54 13.85
N ASP A 124 -8.78 13.68 14.69
CA ASP A 124 -8.06 12.84 15.65
C ASP A 124 -7.37 11.62 15.02
N TYR A 125 -7.48 11.44 13.70
CA TYR A 125 -6.72 10.39 12.99
C TYR A 125 -5.25 10.77 12.78
N TYR A 126 -4.94 12.08 12.90
CA TYR A 126 -3.63 12.65 12.64
C TYR A 126 -3.16 13.51 13.80
N PHE A 127 -1.86 13.69 13.90
CA PHE A 127 -1.27 14.56 14.90
C PHE A 127 -1.13 15.98 14.35
N PHE A 128 -1.75 16.94 15.01
CA PHE A 128 -1.62 18.37 14.73
C PHE A 128 -1.08 19.08 15.97
N ARG A 129 -0.14 20.01 15.80
CA ARG A 129 0.46 20.78 16.89
C ARG A 129 0.69 22.23 16.44
N HIS A 130 0.18 23.15 17.22
CA HIS A 130 0.58 24.55 17.11
C HIS A 130 1.97 24.75 17.72
N SER A 131 2.84 25.54 17.05
CA SER A 131 4.17 25.88 17.55
C SER A 131 4.63 27.19 16.88
N GLU A 132 5.00 28.18 17.69
CA GLU A 132 5.45 29.50 17.24
C GLU A 132 6.92 29.50 16.78
N ASP A 133 7.73 28.61 17.35
CA ASP A 133 9.19 28.57 17.13
C ASP A 133 9.66 27.54 16.10
N GLY A 134 8.77 27.15 15.16
CA GLY A 134 9.05 26.12 14.15
C GLY A 134 8.53 24.72 14.57
N PRO A 135 9.07 23.64 14.00
CA PRO A 135 8.53 22.30 14.24
C PRO A 135 8.45 21.92 15.72
N PRO A 136 7.35 21.28 16.17
CA PRO A 136 7.12 20.96 17.59
C PRO A 136 8.19 20.06 18.24
N THR A 137 8.93 19.32 17.45
CA THR A 137 10.04 18.47 17.89
C THR A 137 11.16 18.48 16.83
N ASN A 138 12.33 17.98 17.21
CA ASN A 138 13.46 17.77 16.30
C ASN A 138 13.44 16.42 15.59
N TRP A 139 12.28 15.77 15.50
CA TRP A 139 12.18 14.47 14.84
C TRP A 139 12.44 14.58 13.33
N GLU A 140 13.14 13.57 12.83
CA GLU A 140 13.43 13.45 11.41
C GLU A 140 12.58 12.37 10.77
N SER A 141 12.21 12.62 9.51
CA SER A 141 11.54 11.62 8.67
C SER A 141 12.51 10.48 8.34
N LYS A 142 11.97 9.27 8.17
CA LYS A 142 12.73 8.11 7.66
C LYS A 142 13.37 8.36 6.30
N PHE A 143 12.82 9.28 5.51
CA PHE A 143 13.30 9.65 4.18
C PHE A 143 14.17 10.91 4.18
N GLY A 144 14.55 11.41 5.36
CA GLY A 144 15.28 12.64 5.56
C GLY A 144 14.38 13.86 5.70
N GLY A 145 14.95 14.94 6.26
CA GLY A 145 14.19 16.15 6.58
C GLY A 145 13.33 16.04 7.82
N ASN A 146 12.54 17.07 8.09
CA ASN A 146 11.70 17.16 9.28
C ASN A 146 10.52 16.17 9.21
N ALA A 147 10.14 15.58 10.36
CA ALA A 147 8.96 14.74 10.46
C ALA A 147 7.64 15.54 10.48
N TRP A 148 7.70 16.83 10.72
CA TRP A 148 6.57 17.74 10.78
C TRP A 148 6.48 18.59 9.52
N GLN A 149 5.28 18.73 8.98
CA GLN A 149 4.95 19.61 7.86
C GLN A 149 4.02 20.71 8.34
N TYR A 150 4.40 21.97 8.10
CA TYR A 150 3.56 23.11 8.41
C TYR A 150 2.42 23.26 7.42
N ASP A 151 1.20 23.46 7.93
CA ASP A 151 0.03 23.82 7.16
C ASP A 151 -0.38 25.26 7.47
N GLU A 152 -0.22 26.15 6.48
CA GLU A 152 -0.51 27.60 6.62
C GLU A 152 -1.99 27.88 6.93
N LYS A 153 -2.91 26.99 6.52
CA LYS A 153 -4.35 27.23 6.68
C LYS A 153 -4.82 27.00 8.10
N SER A 154 -4.29 25.99 8.75
CA SER A 154 -4.64 25.67 10.14
C SER A 154 -3.72 26.34 11.17
N ASP A 155 -2.59 26.90 10.73
CA ASP A 155 -1.50 27.43 11.58
C ASP A 155 -0.97 26.35 12.53
N GLU A 156 -0.74 25.16 12.00
CA GLU A 156 -0.28 23.99 12.77
C GLU A 156 0.69 23.15 11.96
N TYR A 157 1.43 22.30 12.67
CA TYR A 157 2.26 21.25 12.10
C TYR A 157 1.54 19.91 12.15
#